data_f3fbc4910c0cba3541431194f90dfe9a
#
_entry.id   f3fbc4910c0cba3541431194f90dfe9a
#
_cell.length_a   1.000
_cell.length_b   1.000
_cell.length_c   1.000
_cell.angle_alpha   90.00
_cell.angle_beta   90.00
_cell.angle_gamma   90.00
#
_symmetry.space_group_name_H-M   'P 1'
#
loop_
_entity.id
_entity.type
_entity.pdbx_description
1 polymer ?
#
loop_
_entity_poly.entity_id
_entity_poly.type
_entity_poly.pdbx_seq_one_letter_code
_entity_poly.pdbx_strand_id
1 'polypeptide(L)'
;MVLAVMFAGAMVVSMAWDVARFEIPDTVSVLLVVAAVVAAVASGQSWSTLGNHGLGALAAFAFGVVMFALGQWGGGDVKLMTAVSLWLGWSGFIGYCLVVAVAGGVLAMAVLAFRRMTLPAAWAARPWLARLHRADEGLPYGVALGVGGLVFLRPAVASVLGG
;
A
#
# COMPACT_ATOMS: atom_id res chain seq x y z
N MET A 1 -12.30 -16.53 -4.08
CA MET A 1 -12.19 -16.42 -2.60
C MET A 1 -10.73 -16.40 -2.13
N VAL A 2 -9.88 -17.35 -2.53
CA VAL A 2 -8.45 -17.43 -2.09
C VAL A 2 -7.67 -16.14 -2.38
N LEU A 3 -7.74 -15.60 -3.61
CA LEU A 3 -7.04 -14.37 -3.99
C LEU A 3 -7.48 -13.16 -3.15
N ALA A 4 -8.77 -13.05 -2.84
CA ALA A 4 -9.27 -11.95 -2.00
C ALA A 4 -8.73 -12.04 -0.55
N VAL A 5 -8.68 -13.24 0.02
CA VAL A 5 -8.11 -13.46 1.36
C VAL A 5 -6.61 -13.17 1.37
N MET A 6 -5.91 -13.64 0.35
CA MET A 6 -4.46 -13.40 0.20
C MET A 6 -4.17 -11.89 0.04
N PHE A 7 -4.89 -11.20 -0.84
CA PHE A 7 -4.72 -9.76 -1.05
C PHE A 7 -5.03 -8.96 0.22
N ALA A 8 -6.18 -9.25 0.88
CA ALA A 8 -6.53 -8.59 2.14
C ALA A 8 -5.51 -8.88 3.25
N GLY A 9 -5.04 -10.12 3.37
CA GLY A 9 -4.00 -10.51 4.31
C GLY A 9 -2.68 -9.74 4.05
N ALA A 10 -2.29 -9.61 2.79
CA ALA A 10 -1.12 -8.83 2.39
C ALA A 10 -1.24 -7.35 2.81
N MET A 11 -2.42 -6.73 2.64
CA MET A 11 -2.67 -5.35 3.09
C MET A 11 -2.57 -5.24 4.62
N VAL A 12 -3.21 -6.15 5.36
CA VAL A 12 -3.17 -6.13 6.84
C VAL A 12 -1.75 -6.33 7.35
N VAL A 13 -0.99 -7.27 6.78
CA VAL A 13 0.41 -7.50 7.15
C VAL A 13 1.26 -6.27 6.85
N SER A 14 1.12 -5.64 5.67
CA SER A 14 1.84 -4.40 5.34
C SER A 14 1.57 -3.29 6.34
N MET A 15 0.30 -3.04 6.67
CA MET A 15 -0.09 -2.01 7.65
C MET A 15 0.49 -2.29 9.03
N ALA A 16 0.37 -3.54 9.51
CA ALA A 16 0.86 -3.92 10.84
C ALA A 16 2.38 -3.82 10.95
N TRP A 17 3.09 -4.24 9.90
CA TRP A 17 4.55 -4.20 9.86
C TRP A 17 5.07 -2.77 9.78
N ASP A 18 4.42 -1.93 8.97
CA ASP A 18 4.79 -0.53 8.82
C ASP A 18 4.59 0.25 10.12
N VAL A 19 3.47 0.08 10.81
CA VAL A 19 3.27 0.68 12.14
C VAL A 19 4.31 0.19 13.17
N ALA A 20 4.67 -1.09 13.13
CA ALA A 20 5.58 -1.68 14.11
C ALA A 20 7.05 -1.35 13.82
N ARG A 21 7.47 -1.27 12.55
CA ARG A 21 8.88 -1.21 12.14
C ARG A 21 9.22 -0.06 11.20
N PHE A 22 8.22 0.64 10.65
CA PHE A 22 8.38 1.65 9.58
C PHE A 22 9.03 1.06 8.32
N GLU A 23 8.73 -0.22 8.06
CA GLU A 23 9.21 -0.96 6.92
C GLU A 23 8.12 -1.87 6.39
N ILE A 24 8.03 -2.05 5.08
CA ILE A 24 7.14 -3.02 4.45
C ILE A 24 8.00 -4.17 3.92
N PRO A 25 7.74 -5.44 4.31
CA PRO A 25 8.52 -6.57 3.82
C PRO A 25 8.40 -6.72 2.30
N ASP A 26 9.52 -6.82 1.61
CA ASP A 26 9.56 -7.01 0.15
C ASP A 26 8.79 -8.26 -0.30
N THR A 27 8.77 -9.29 0.55
CA THR A 27 8.03 -10.53 0.30
C THR A 27 6.54 -10.30 0.03
N VAL A 28 5.93 -9.32 0.70
CA VAL A 28 4.51 -8.99 0.49
C VAL A 28 4.28 -8.44 -0.92
N SER A 29 5.09 -7.49 -1.35
CA SER A 29 4.99 -6.91 -2.70
C SER A 29 5.29 -7.95 -3.78
N VAL A 30 6.29 -8.81 -3.57
CA VAL A 30 6.62 -9.90 -4.51
C VAL A 30 5.47 -10.90 -4.61
N LEU A 31 4.89 -11.33 -3.49
CA LEU A 31 3.74 -12.24 -3.48
C LEU A 31 2.54 -11.64 -4.23
N LEU A 32 2.25 -10.35 -4.04
CA LEU A 32 1.18 -9.66 -4.76
C LEU A 32 1.45 -9.63 -6.26
N VAL A 33 2.67 -9.30 -6.68
CA VAL A 33 3.03 -9.26 -8.12
C VAL A 33 2.90 -10.65 -8.73
N VAL A 34 3.48 -11.67 -8.11
CA VAL A 34 3.41 -13.05 -8.63
C VAL A 34 1.96 -13.52 -8.74
N ALA A 35 1.15 -13.27 -7.71
CA ALA A 35 -0.25 -13.68 -7.72
C ALA A 35 -1.07 -12.94 -8.78
N ALA A 36 -0.83 -11.63 -9.01
CA ALA A 36 -1.49 -10.88 -10.08
C ALA A 36 -1.16 -11.47 -11.46
N VAL A 37 0.13 -11.72 -11.72
CA VAL A 37 0.59 -12.26 -13.01
C VAL A 37 0.02 -13.66 -13.24
N VAL A 38 0.10 -14.54 -12.24
CA VAL A 38 -0.44 -15.90 -12.33
C VAL A 38 -1.95 -15.88 -12.57
N ALA A 39 -2.70 -15.05 -11.83
CA ALA A 39 -4.13 -14.93 -11.99
C ALA A 39 -4.52 -14.42 -13.39
N ALA A 40 -3.86 -13.37 -13.86
CA ALA A 40 -4.12 -12.76 -15.17
C ALA A 40 -3.82 -13.74 -16.32
N VAL A 41 -2.71 -14.47 -16.25
CA VAL A 41 -2.34 -15.48 -17.25
C VAL A 41 -3.31 -16.67 -17.20
N ALA A 42 -3.63 -17.18 -16.01
CA ALA A 42 -4.56 -18.30 -15.83
C ALA A 42 -5.99 -17.96 -16.31
N SER A 43 -6.38 -16.68 -16.23
CA SER A 43 -7.68 -16.19 -16.70
C SER A 43 -7.73 -15.93 -18.22
N GLY A 44 -6.62 -16.12 -18.95
CA GLY A 44 -6.55 -15.93 -20.40
C GLY A 44 -6.81 -14.48 -20.84
N GLN A 45 -6.38 -13.50 -20.04
CA GLN A 45 -6.60 -12.09 -20.34
C GLN A 45 -5.98 -11.67 -21.67
N SER A 46 -6.65 -10.72 -22.36
CA SER A 46 -6.16 -10.15 -23.61
C SER A 46 -4.90 -9.30 -23.39
N TRP A 47 -4.09 -9.12 -24.44
CA TRP A 47 -2.92 -8.25 -24.40
C TRP A 47 -3.25 -6.80 -24.03
N SER A 48 -4.42 -6.30 -24.44
CA SER A 48 -4.88 -4.96 -24.08
C SER A 48 -5.16 -4.84 -22.57
N THR A 49 -5.77 -5.87 -21.98
CA THR A 49 -6.02 -5.91 -20.53
C THR A 49 -4.71 -6.02 -19.74
N LEU A 50 -3.80 -6.90 -20.17
CA LEU A 50 -2.46 -6.98 -19.56
C LEU A 50 -1.69 -5.66 -19.67
N GLY A 51 -1.81 -4.96 -20.82
CA GLY A 51 -1.25 -3.62 -21.02
C GLY A 51 -1.83 -2.59 -20.04
N ASN A 52 -3.15 -2.65 -19.78
CA ASN A 52 -3.80 -1.78 -18.78
C ASN A 52 -3.26 -2.01 -17.35
N HIS A 53 -3.03 -3.27 -16.96
CA HIS A 53 -2.41 -3.63 -15.70
C HIS A 53 -0.96 -3.13 -15.60
N GLY A 54 -0.18 -3.36 -16.66
CA GLY A 54 1.21 -2.89 -16.74
C GLY A 54 1.32 -1.36 -16.69
N LEU A 55 0.41 -0.65 -17.35
CA LEU A 55 0.39 0.82 -17.33
C LEU A 55 0.08 1.36 -15.94
N GLY A 56 -0.89 0.77 -15.23
CA GLY A 56 -1.19 1.12 -13.84
C GLY A 56 0.01 0.93 -12.92
N ALA A 57 0.69 -0.21 -13.03
CA ALA A 57 1.90 -0.50 -12.26
C ALA A 57 3.06 0.47 -12.60
N LEU A 58 3.27 0.77 -13.88
CA LEU A 58 4.31 1.70 -14.32
C LEU A 58 4.06 3.13 -13.82
N ALA A 59 2.82 3.60 -13.89
CA ALA A 59 2.44 4.92 -13.38
C ALA A 59 2.63 4.99 -11.86
N ALA A 60 2.23 3.95 -11.12
CA ALA A 60 2.43 3.85 -9.68
C ALA A 60 3.92 3.84 -9.32
N PHE A 61 4.73 3.09 -10.05
CA PHE A 61 6.17 3.04 -9.84
C PHE A 61 6.81 4.40 -10.09
N ALA A 62 6.49 5.06 -11.22
CA ALA A 62 7.02 6.37 -11.55
C ALA A 62 6.64 7.42 -10.49
N PHE A 63 5.37 7.45 -10.07
CA PHE A 63 4.91 8.32 -8.99
C PHE A 63 5.62 8.01 -7.67
N GLY A 64 5.72 6.73 -7.31
CA GLY A 64 6.39 6.29 -6.08
C GLY A 64 7.87 6.66 -6.04
N VAL A 65 8.58 6.52 -7.17
CA VAL A 65 9.99 6.94 -7.29
C VAL A 65 10.15 8.45 -7.07
N VAL A 66 9.22 9.27 -7.58
CA VAL A 66 9.22 10.72 -7.31
C VAL A 66 9.02 10.98 -5.81
N MET A 67 8.05 10.33 -5.17
CA MET A 67 7.82 10.47 -3.73
C MET A 67 9.00 10.00 -2.88
N PHE A 68 9.68 8.94 -3.30
CA PHE A 68 10.90 8.46 -2.68
C PHE A 68 12.06 9.46 -2.84
N ALA A 69 12.25 10.00 -4.03
CA ALA A 69 13.30 11.00 -4.31
C ALA A 69 13.10 12.31 -3.52
N LEU A 70 11.82 12.65 -3.23
CA LEU A 70 11.46 13.78 -2.37
C LEU A 70 11.58 13.47 -0.87
N GLY A 71 11.98 12.25 -0.50
CA GLY A 71 12.12 11.81 0.90
C GLY A 71 10.78 11.64 1.65
N GLN A 72 9.66 11.58 0.91
CA GLN A 72 8.32 11.45 1.50
C GLN A 72 7.95 9.99 1.78
N TRP A 73 8.44 9.06 0.97
CA TRP A 73 8.11 7.63 1.03
C TRP A 73 9.36 6.76 1.18
N GLY A 74 9.17 5.61 1.82
CA GLY A 74 10.15 4.53 1.84
C GLY A 74 10.11 3.69 0.55
N GLY A 75 11.19 2.95 0.28
CA GLY A 75 11.23 2.03 -0.87
C GLY A 75 10.16 0.93 -0.80
N GLY A 76 9.73 0.55 0.41
CA GLY A 76 8.63 -0.39 0.63
C GLY A 76 7.29 0.14 0.14
N ASP A 77 7.00 1.43 0.39
CA ASP A 77 5.78 2.10 -0.07
C ASP A 77 5.67 2.09 -1.60
N VAL A 78 6.79 2.40 -2.28
CA VAL A 78 6.87 2.37 -3.75
C VAL A 78 6.54 0.98 -4.28
N LYS A 79 7.15 -0.06 -3.71
CA LYS A 79 6.93 -1.45 -4.12
C LYS A 79 5.49 -1.89 -3.88
N LEU A 80 4.93 -1.58 -2.70
CA LEU A 80 3.55 -1.94 -2.35
C LEU A 80 2.55 -1.22 -3.27
N MET A 81 2.71 0.10 -3.49
CA MET A 81 1.84 0.85 -4.38
C MET A 81 1.87 0.29 -5.80
N THR A 82 3.06 -0.04 -6.31
CA THR A 82 3.23 -0.64 -7.63
C THR A 82 2.53 -2.00 -7.72
N ALA A 83 2.72 -2.85 -6.70
CA ALA A 83 2.09 -4.16 -6.64
C ALA A 83 0.56 -4.08 -6.61
N VAL A 84 -0.02 -3.20 -5.78
CA VAL A 84 -1.48 -2.98 -5.72
C VAL A 84 -2.01 -2.44 -7.04
N SER A 85 -1.31 -1.48 -7.66
CA SER A 85 -1.72 -0.89 -8.94
C SER A 85 -1.66 -1.88 -10.10
N LEU A 86 -0.79 -2.90 -10.02
CA LEU A 86 -0.79 -4.02 -10.95
C LEU A 86 -2.10 -4.82 -10.89
N TRP A 87 -2.73 -4.95 -9.72
CA TRP A 87 -4.03 -5.60 -9.57
C TRP A 87 -5.16 -4.75 -10.14
N LEU A 88 -5.08 -3.42 -9.98
CA LEU A 88 -6.15 -2.49 -10.34
C LEU A 88 -6.13 -2.09 -11.81
N GLY A 89 -4.97 -2.10 -12.43
CA GLY A 89 -4.75 -1.52 -13.74
C GLY A 89 -4.83 0.01 -13.73
N TRP A 90 -4.64 0.60 -14.90
CA TRP A 90 -4.74 2.05 -15.10
C TRP A 90 -6.12 2.61 -14.73
N SER A 91 -7.18 1.87 -15.06
CA SER A 91 -8.57 2.27 -14.79
C SER A 91 -8.87 2.46 -13.30
N GLY A 92 -8.25 1.65 -12.42
CA GLY A 92 -8.42 1.76 -10.97
C GLY A 92 -7.40 2.65 -10.28
N PHE A 93 -6.28 2.96 -10.94
CA PHE A 93 -5.13 3.65 -10.36
C PHE A 93 -5.47 5.02 -9.76
N ILE A 94 -6.19 5.87 -10.50
CA ILE A 94 -6.54 7.23 -10.03
C ILE A 94 -7.44 7.16 -8.79
N GLY A 95 -8.46 6.29 -8.81
CA GLY A 95 -9.34 6.09 -7.65
C GLY A 95 -8.57 5.62 -6.42
N TYR A 96 -7.64 4.68 -6.61
CA TYR A 96 -6.76 4.20 -5.55
C TYR A 96 -5.90 5.33 -4.98
N CYS A 97 -5.26 6.15 -5.83
CA CYS A 97 -4.47 7.31 -5.40
C CYS A 97 -5.30 8.29 -4.56
N LEU A 98 -6.55 8.56 -4.95
CA LEU A 98 -7.44 9.44 -4.18
C LEU A 98 -7.74 8.89 -2.78
N VAL A 99 -8.06 7.60 -2.68
CA VAL A 99 -8.30 6.95 -1.38
C VAL A 99 -7.04 6.97 -0.52
N VAL A 100 -5.88 6.65 -1.11
CA VAL A 100 -4.58 6.70 -0.41
C VAL A 100 -4.27 8.12 0.06
N ALA A 101 -4.53 9.15 -0.75
CA ALA A 101 -4.30 10.54 -0.37
C ALA A 101 -5.19 10.96 0.81
N VAL A 102 -6.48 10.60 0.79
CA VAL A 102 -7.40 10.87 1.90
C VAL A 102 -6.98 10.12 3.17
N ALA A 103 -6.72 8.80 3.05
CA ALA A 103 -6.28 7.98 4.17
C ALA A 103 -4.95 8.48 4.76
N GLY A 104 -3.99 8.85 3.90
CA GLY A 104 -2.71 9.42 4.31
C GLY A 104 -2.87 10.77 5.00
N GLY A 105 -3.76 11.63 4.52
CA GLY A 105 -4.08 12.90 5.17
C GLY A 105 -4.70 12.71 6.57
N VAL A 106 -5.64 11.78 6.71
CA VAL A 106 -6.23 11.42 8.01
C VAL A 106 -5.16 10.84 8.95
N LEU A 107 -4.32 9.93 8.44
CA LEU A 107 -3.22 9.36 9.21
C LEU A 107 -2.24 10.45 9.67
N ALA A 108 -1.85 11.36 8.80
CA ALA A 108 -0.97 12.46 9.12
C ALA A 108 -1.55 13.34 10.24
N MET A 109 -2.82 13.72 10.13
CA MET A 109 -3.49 14.49 11.18
C MET A 109 -3.54 13.74 12.50
N ALA A 110 -3.85 12.44 12.48
CA ALA A 110 -3.90 11.60 13.67
C ALA A 110 -2.52 11.50 14.35
N VAL A 111 -1.45 11.24 13.57
CA VAL A 111 -0.09 11.16 14.11
C VAL A 111 0.39 12.52 14.63
N LEU A 112 0.11 13.62 13.91
CA LEU A 112 0.46 14.97 14.38
C LEU A 112 -0.28 15.34 15.67
N ALA A 113 -1.56 14.97 15.81
CA ALA A 113 -2.31 15.15 17.04
C ALA A 113 -1.71 14.30 18.18
N PHE A 114 -1.37 13.04 17.89
CA PHE A 114 -0.72 12.15 18.85
C PHE A 114 0.65 12.69 19.32
N ARG A 115 1.44 13.24 18.41
CA ARG A 115 2.76 13.85 18.74
C ARG A 115 2.67 15.10 19.62
N ARG A 116 1.50 15.76 19.68
CA ARG A 116 1.26 16.93 20.58
C ARG A 116 0.87 16.53 22.00
N MET A 117 0.52 15.27 22.23
CA MET A 117 0.14 14.77 23.55
C MET A 117 1.39 14.43 24.36
N THR A 118 1.32 14.57 25.69
CA THR A 118 2.35 14.04 26.59
C THR A 118 2.26 12.52 26.60
N LEU A 119 3.36 11.84 26.26
CA LEU A 119 3.37 10.38 26.19
C LEU A 119 3.47 9.79 27.62
N PRO A 120 2.47 9.01 28.09
CA PRO A 120 2.56 8.32 29.38
C PRO A 120 3.75 7.37 29.41
N ALA A 121 4.40 7.21 30.57
CA ALA A 121 5.59 6.36 30.72
C ALA A 121 5.37 4.91 30.26
N ALA A 122 4.18 4.35 30.50
CA ALA A 122 3.80 3.02 30.07
C ALA A 122 3.75 2.87 28.52
N TRP A 123 3.46 3.96 27.82
CA TRP A 123 3.43 4.00 26.35
C TRP A 123 4.82 4.28 25.77
N ALA A 124 5.60 5.14 26.43
CA ALA A 124 6.99 5.39 26.07
C ALA A 124 7.88 4.13 26.19
N ALA A 125 7.51 3.20 27.06
CA ALA A 125 8.18 1.91 27.19
C ALA A 125 7.93 0.95 25.99
N ARG A 126 6.98 1.26 25.09
CA ARG A 126 6.71 0.45 23.89
C ARG A 126 7.46 1.04 22.69
N PRO A 127 8.44 0.33 22.09
CA PRO A 127 9.33 0.89 21.08
C PRO A 127 8.60 1.49 19.86
N TRP A 128 7.53 0.85 19.37
CA TRP A 128 6.78 1.32 18.23
C TRP A 128 5.97 2.60 18.51
N LEU A 129 5.39 2.73 19.72
CA LEU A 129 4.68 3.95 20.14
C LEU A 129 5.66 5.12 20.37
N ALA A 130 6.79 4.84 21.00
CA ALA A 130 7.84 5.84 21.18
C ALA A 130 8.37 6.35 19.83
N ARG A 131 8.56 5.44 18.85
CA ARG A 131 8.97 5.81 17.49
C ARG A 131 7.91 6.65 16.78
N LEU A 132 6.64 6.23 16.82
CA LEU A 132 5.53 6.97 16.21
C LEU A 132 5.38 8.39 16.79
N HIS A 133 5.71 8.59 18.06
CA HIS A 133 5.65 9.88 18.75
C HIS A 133 6.82 10.82 18.39
N ARG A 134 7.92 10.32 17.86
CA ARG A 134 9.08 11.13 17.48
C ARG A 134 8.78 11.99 16.25
N ALA A 135 9.15 13.26 16.31
CA ALA A 135 8.90 14.22 15.23
C ALA A 135 9.86 14.04 14.02
N ASP A 136 11.02 13.44 14.25
CA ASP A 136 12.06 13.15 13.24
C ASP A 136 11.78 11.85 12.45
N GLU A 137 10.85 11.03 12.93
CA GLU A 137 10.41 9.83 12.20
C GLU A 137 9.33 10.20 11.16
N GLY A 138 9.31 9.47 10.05
CA GLY A 138 8.29 9.61 9.01
C GLY A 138 6.87 9.25 9.48
N LEU A 139 5.99 9.09 8.53
CA LEU A 139 4.65 8.54 8.75
C LEU A 139 4.62 7.08 8.24
N PRO A 140 3.94 6.16 8.91
CA PRO A 140 3.77 4.79 8.42
C PRO A 140 2.78 4.79 7.23
N TYR A 141 3.28 5.19 6.04
CA TYR A 141 2.44 5.41 4.85
C TYR A 141 1.86 4.12 4.27
N GLY A 142 2.47 2.98 4.58
CA GLY A 142 1.95 1.65 4.28
C GLY A 142 0.55 1.41 4.85
N VAL A 143 0.18 2.11 5.93
CA VAL A 143 -1.21 2.11 6.46
C VAL A 143 -2.17 2.72 5.44
N ALA A 144 -1.85 3.88 4.87
CA ALA A 144 -2.69 4.54 3.87
C ALA A 144 -2.81 3.70 2.59
N LEU A 145 -1.69 3.13 2.14
CA LEU A 145 -1.64 2.23 0.98
C LEU A 145 -2.48 0.97 1.21
N GLY A 146 -2.38 0.37 2.40
CA GLY A 146 -3.14 -0.81 2.78
C GLY A 146 -4.65 -0.54 2.88
N VAL A 147 -5.06 0.59 3.48
CA VAL A 147 -6.46 1.03 3.51
C VAL A 147 -7.00 1.20 2.08
N GLY A 148 -6.26 1.88 1.21
CA GLY A 148 -6.62 2.02 -0.20
C GLY A 148 -6.80 0.66 -0.88
N GLY A 149 -5.86 -0.28 -0.68
CA GLY A 149 -5.94 -1.63 -1.21
C GLY A 149 -7.16 -2.40 -0.71
N LEU A 150 -7.52 -2.27 0.57
CA LEU A 150 -8.72 -2.91 1.13
C LEU A 150 -10.03 -2.33 0.57
N VAL A 151 -10.09 -1.01 0.36
CA VAL A 151 -11.24 -0.35 -0.28
C VAL A 151 -11.43 -0.87 -1.71
N PHE A 152 -10.34 -1.09 -2.42
CA PHE A 152 -10.34 -1.61 -3.80
C PHE A 152 -10.23 -3.15 -3.90
N LEU A 153 -10.38 -3.89 -2.80
CA LEU A 153 -10.23 -5.35 -2.79
C LEU A 153 -11.06 -6.06 -3.87
N ARG A 154 -12.37 -5.72 -3.97
CA ARG A 154 -13.25 -6.36 -4.95
C ARG A 154 -12.87 -5.99 -6.39
N PRO A 155 -12.73 -4.70 -6.75
CA PRO A 155 -12.24 -4.31 -8.07
C PRO A 155 -10.89 -4.93 -8.45
N ALA A 156 -9.93 -4.97 -7.51
CA ALA A 156 -8.61 -5.53 -7.75
C ALA A 156 -8.67 -7.01 -8.12
N VAL A 157 -9.40 -7.81 -7.33
CA VAL A 157 -9.52 -9.25 -7.60
C VAL A 157 -10.32 -9.53 -8.88
N ALA A 158 -11.41 -8.79 -9.13
CA ALA A 158 -12.18 -8.92 -10.35
C ALA A 158 -11.32 -8.60 -11.59
N SER A 159 -10.58 -7.50 -11.56
CA SER A 159 -9.75 -7.04 -12.69
C SER A 159 -8.70 -8.07 -13.11
N VAL A 160 -8.00 -8.72 -12.18
CA VAL A 160 -7.00 -9.77 -12.54
C VAL A 160 -7.64 -11.10 -12.95
N LEU A 161 -8.93 -11.30 -12.69
CA LEU A 161 -9.69 -12.48 -13.13
C LEU A 161 -10.45 -12.24 -14.46
N GLY A 162 -10.34 -11.04 -15.03
CA GLY A 162 -10.99 -10.71 -16.31
C GLY A 162 -12.46 -10.33 -16.18
N GLY A 163 -12.88 -9.88 -14.97
CA GLY A 163 -14.24 -9.45 -14.65
C GLY A 163 -14.42 -7.93 -14.69
#